data_8ce0d5dd3d5a49838e901e12d9a612c8
#
_entry.id   8ce0d5dd3d5a49838e901e12d9a612c8
#
_cell.length_a   1.000
_cell.length_b   1.000
_cell.length_c   1.000
_cell.angle_alpha   90.00
_cell.angle_beta   90.00
_cell.angle_gamma   90.00
#
_symmetry.space_group_name_H-M   'P 1'
#
loop_
_entity.id
_entity.type
_entity.pdbx_description
1 polymer ?
#
loop_
_entity_poly.entity_id
_entity_poly.type
_entity_poly.pdbx_seq_one_letter_code
_entity_poly.pdbx_strand_id
1 'polypeptide(L)'
;MKKITRLFDIPYYQKEKFNTAEAFVTKYNGKWVSTSSQEYIIKAIQVSKALMALGIQKNDKIAIISTNNRTEWNIMDIGILQTGAQSVPMYPTISEEDYAYILNHSEAVFCFVSDAEIFNKLQRVRNQIPSLKEIYCF
;
A
#
# COMPACT_ATOMS: atom_id res chain seq x y z
N MET A 1 3.02 29.08 -0.28
CA MET A 1 2.80 27.68 -0.77
C MET A 1 3.78 26.76 -0.05
N LYS A 2 3.30 25.71 0.61
CA LYS A 2 4.16 24.76 1.30
C LYS A 2 5.01 24.02 0.25
N LYS A 3 6.33 23.98 0.42
CA LYS A 3 7.23 23.34 -0.53
C LYS A 3 7.02 21.81 -0.44
N ILE A 4 6.73 21.15 -1.56
CA ILE A 4 6.71 19.68 -1.64
C ILE A 4 8.14 19.19 -1.53
N THR A 5 8.44 18.40 -0.51
CA THR A 5 9.78 17.82 -0.27
C THR A 5 9.75 16.31 -0.19
N ARG A 6 8.57 15.71 0.03
CA ARG A 6 8.36 14.28 0.17
C ARG A 6 7.18 13.83 -0.69
N LEU A 7 7.18 12.59 -1.16
CA LEU A 7 6.08 12.05 -1.98
C LEU A 7 4.72 12.17 -1.28
N PHE A 8 4.65 11.90 0.00
CA PHE A 8 3.41 11.99 0.76
C PHE A 8 2.96 13.44 1.08
N ASP A 9 3.71 14.47 0.68
CA ASP A 9 3.24 15.86 0.69
C ASP A 9 2.31 16.16 -0.51
N ILE A 10 2.40 15.36 -1.60
CA ILE A 10 1.67 15.58 -2.85
C ILE A 10 0.14 15.58 -2.66
N PRO A 11 -0.48 14.61 -1.97
CA PRO A 11 -1.93 14.63 -1.74
C PRO A 11 -2.42 15.88 -1.00
N TYR A 12 -1.66 16.36 -0.03
CA TYR A 12 -2.01 17.59 0.71
C TYR A 12 -1.95 18.83 -0.18
N TYR A 13 -0.90 18.92 -1.01
CA TYR A 13 -0.77 20.00 -2.00
C TYR A 13 -1.92 19.96 -3.01
N GLN A 14 -2.25 18.78 -3.54
CA GLN A 14 -3.35 18.62 -4.49
C GLN A 14 -4.69 19.01 -3.88
N LYS A 15 -4.95 18.61 -2.63
CA LYS A 15 -6.14 19.01 -1.91
C LYS A 15 -6.21 20.54 -1.73
N GLU A 16 -5.13 21.17 -1.28
CA GLU A 16 -5.08 22.62 -1.07
C GLU A 16 -5.35 23.39 -2.37
N LYS A 17 -4.77 22.92 -3.49
CA LYS A 17 -4.83 23.63 -4.76
C LYS A 17 -6.07 23.31 -5.61
N PHE A 18 -6.55 22.07 -5.61
CA PHE A 18 -7.58 21.60 -6.54
C PHE A 18 -8.85 21.09 -5.84
N ASN A 19 -8.71 20.48 -4.66
CA ASN A 19 -9.82 19.95 -3.83
C ASN A 19 -10.91 19.23 -4.63
N THR A 20 -10.52 18.25 -5.44
CA THR A 20 -11.48 17.53 -6.30
C THR A 20 -12.29 16.49 -5.55
N ALA A 21 -13.57 16.31 -5.95
CA ALA A 21 -14.43 15.23 -5.48
C ALA A 21 -14.05 13.87 -6.05
N GLU A 22 -13.31 13.83 -7.16
CA GLU A 22 -12.92 12.64 -7.90
C GLU A 22 -11.41 12.58 -8.09
N ALA A 23 -10.65 12.46 -6.99
CA ALA A 23 -9.20 12.29 -7.05
C ALA A 23 -8.83 10.90 -7.60
N PHE A 24 -9.62 9.89 -7.26
CA PHE A 24 -9.57 8.55 -7.84
C PHE A 24 -10.96 8.06 -8.15
N VAL A 25 -11.08 7.23 -9.19
CA VAL A 25 -12.33 6.56 -9.54
C VAL A 25 -12.02 5.09 -9.82
N THR A 26 -12.57 4.20 -9.01
CA THR A 26 -12.35 2.75 -9.12
C THR A 26 -13.66 2.03 -9.40
N LYS A 27 -13.64 1.02 -10.25
CA LYS A 27 -14.82 0.24 -10.58
C LYS A 27 -14.95 -0.96 -9.65
N TYR A 28 -16.02 -0.98 -8.82
CA TYR A 28 -16.38 -2.10 -7.95
C TYR A 28 -17.71 -2.69 -8.40
N ASN A 29 -17.75 -3.99 -8.64
CA ASN A 29 -18.98 -4.71 -9.03
C ASN A 29 -19.76 -4.01 -10.17
N GLY A 30 -19.03 -3.52 -11.18
CA GLY A 30 -19.62 -2.83 -12.33
C GLY A 30 -19.97 -1.34 -12.12
N LYS A 31 -19.86 -0.81 -10.91
CA LYS A 31 -20.15 0.58 -10.56
C LYS A 31 -18.87 1.38 -10.34
N TRP A 32 -18.83 2.60 -10.86
CA TRP A 32 -17.75 3.54 -10.59
C TRP A 32 -17.96 4.21 -9.23
N VAL A 33 -16.91 4.17 -8.40
CA VAL A 33 -16.90 4.76 -7.06
C VAL A 33 -15.76 5.77 -7.00
N SER A 34 -16.12 7.01 -6.71
CA SER A 34 -15.17 8.12 -6.57
C SER A 34 -14.61 8.18 -5.15
N THR A 35 -13.37 8.61 -5.04
CA THR A 35 -12.71 8.96 -3.77
C THR A 35 -12.20 10.40 -3.92
N SER A 36 -12.63 11.27 -3.03
CA SER A 36 -12.21 12.67 -3.04
C SER A 36 -10.77 12.87 -2.53
N SER A 37 -10.18 14.03 -2.84
CA SER A 37 -8.87 14.42 -2.28
C SER A 37 -8.86 14.40 -0.76
N GLN A 38 -9.97 14.79 -0.12
CA GLN A 38 -10.10 14.76 1.34
C GLN A 38 -10.13 13.33 1.89
N GLU A 39 -10.96 12.45 1.30
CA GLU A 39 -11.06 11.04 1.71
C GLU A 39 -9.73 10.30 1.53
N TYR A 40 -9.02 10.56 0.43
CA TYR A 40 -7.70 10.00 0.20
C TYR A 40 -6.75 10.29 1.36
N ILE A 41 -6.65 11.56 1.77
CA ILE A 41 -5.80 11.97 2.89
C ILE A 41 -6.23 11.31 4.19
N ILE A 42 -7.54 11.31 4.50
CA ILE A 42 -8.06 10.70 5.74
C ILE A 42 -7.73 9.22 5.78
N LYS A 43 -7.97 8.48 4.70
CA LYS A 43 -7.70 7.04 4.62
C LYS A 43 -6.20 6.75 4.72
N ALA A 44 -5.34 7.54 4.07
CA ALA A 44 -3.88 7.38 4.19
C ALA A 44 -3.40 7.61 5.64
N ILE A 45 -3.95 8.60 6.35
CA ILE A 45 -3.66 8.82 7.78
C ILE A 45 -4.12 7.64 8.62
N GLN A 46 -5.29 7.06 8.34
CA GLN A 46 -5.80 5.88 9.05
C GLN A 46 -4.86 4.69 8.86
N VAL A 47 -4.39 4.44 7.64
CA VAL A 47 -3.38 3.41 7.35
C VAL A 47 -2.10 3.67 8.14
N SER A 48 -1.58 4.89 8.12
CA SER A 48 -0.36 5.24 8.89
C SER A 48 -0.52 4.94 10.37
N LYS A 49 -1.65 5.32 10.96
CA LYS A 49 -1.94 5.06 12.38
C LYS A 49 -2.04 3.56 12.68
N ALA A 50 -2.68 2.79 11.80
CA ALA A 50 -2.79 1.34 11.95
C ALA A 50 -1.41 0.66 11.87
N LEU A 51 -0.58 1.06 10.91
CA LEU A 51 0.78 0.54 10.77
C LEU A 51 1.65 0.86 11.99
N MET A 52 1.55 2.08 12.52
CA MET A 52 2.24 2.46 13.76
C MET A 52 1.76 1.62 14.96
N ALA A 53 0.46 1.34 15.06
CA ALA A 53 -0.10 0.48 16.11
C ALA A 53 0.37 -0.98 15.97
N LEU A 54 0.64 -1.45 14.75
CA LEU A 54 1.27 -2.75 14.47
C LEU A 54 2.78 -2.77 14.73
N GLY A 55 3.36 -1.66 15.18
CA GLY A 55 4.77 -1.56 15.57
C GLY A 55 5.73 -1.29 14.40
N ILE A 56 5.24 -0.79 13.27
CA ILE A 56 6.11 -0.39 12.14
C ILE A 56 7.07 0.72 12.58
N GLN A 57 8.33 0.54 12.21
CA GLN A 57 9.42 1.47 12.48
C GLN A 57 9.88 2.16 11.18
N LYS A 58 10.58 3.27 11.34
CA LYS A 58 11.25 3.94 10.22
C LYS A 58 12.19 2.97 9.50
N ASN A 59 12.16 3.00 8.18
CA ASN A 59 12.92 2.12 7.26
C ASN A 59 12.46 0.65 7.22
N ASP A 60 11.43 0.23 7.94
CA ASP A 60 10.78 -1.05 7.68
C ASP A 60 10.27 -1.10 6.23
N LYS A 61 10.25 -2.28 5.64
CA LYS A 61 9.74 -2.48 4.28
C LYS A 61 8.39 -3.18 4.35
N ILE A 62 7.45 -2.65 3.59
CA ILE A 62 6.09 -3.17 3.48
C ILE A 62 5.79 -3.43 2.02
N ALA A 63 5.52 -4.69 1.68
CA ALA A 63 5.18 -5.07 0.31
C ALA A 63 3.71 -4.79 0.00
N ILE A 64 3.44 -4.40 -1.25
CA ILE A 64 2.09 -4.23 -1.78
C ILE A 64 2.00 -4.97 -3.12
N ILE A 65 0.99 -5.83 -3.26
CA ILE A 65 0.73 -6.59 -4.47
C ILE A 65 -0.75 -6.42 -4.85
N SER A 66 -1.02 -5.95 -6.05
CA SER A 66 -2.40 -5.75 -6.53
C SER A 66 -2.55 -6.21 -7.97
N THR A 67 -3.61 -6.98 -8.24
CA THR A 67 -3.96 -7.46 -9.59
C THR A 67 -4.44 -6.34 -10.50
N ASN A 68 -5.02 -5.28 -9.94
CA ASN A 68 -5.56 -4.14 -10.68
C ASN A 68 -5.11 -2.83 -10.06
N ASN A 69 -5.11 -1.77 -10.87
CA ASN A 69 -4.99 -0.40 -10.36
C ASN A 69 -6.23 -0.06 -9.53
N ARG A 70 -6.02 0.20 -8.24
CA ARG A 70 -7.10 0.45 -7.26
C ARG A 70 -6.74 1.66 -6.40
N THR A 71 -7.78 2.33 -5.92
CA THR A 71 -7.63 3.44 -4.97
C THR A 71 -6.91 3.01 -3.69
N GLU A 72 -7.18 1.80 -3.19
CA GLU A 72 -6.56 1.24 -1.99
C GLU A 72 -5.04 1.14 -2.10
N TRP A 73 -4.51 0.80 -3.28
CA TRP A 73 -3.07 0.75 -3.52
C TRP A 73 -2.42 2.11 -3.24
N ASN A 74 -3.00 3.19 -3.78
CA ASN A 74 -2.49 4.55 -3.58
C ASN A 74 -2.61 5.00 -2.11
N ILE A 75 -3.70 4.63 -1.44
CA ILE A 75 -3.93 4.91 -0.01
C ILE A 75 -2.86 4.21 0.83
N MET A 76 -2.60 2.93 0.55
CA MET A 76 -1.59 2.14 1.25
C MET A 76 -0.20 2.73 1.06
N ASP A 77 0.19 3.04 -0.19
CA ASP A 77 1.51 3.59 -0.51
C ASP A 77 1.79 4.88 0.28
N ILE A 78 0.88 5.86 0.21
CA ILE A 78 1.03 7.10 0.98
C ILE A 78 1.00 6.85 2.50
N GLY A 79 0.14 5.96 2.96
CA GLY A 79 0.05 5.59 4.37
C GLY A 79 1.36 4.98 4.90
N ILE A 80 2.00 4.11 4.14
CA ILE A 80 3.31 3.53 4.45
C ILE A 80 4.38 4.63 4.51
N LEU A 81 4.48 5.45 3.47
CA LEU A 81 5.49 6.51 3.39
C LEU A 81 5.38 7.53 4.53
N GLN A 82 4.17 7.82 5.00
CA GLN A 82 3.94 8.72 6.14
C GLN A 82 4.52 8.20 7.46
N THR A 83 4.68 6.88 7.64
CA THR A 83 5.31 6.30 8.83
C THR A 83 6.84 6.37 8.79
N GLY A 84 7.43 6.71 7.65
CA GLY A 84 8.86 6.61 7.39
C GLY A 84 9.32 5.22 6.98
N ALA A 85 8.40 4.28 6.79
CA ALA A 85 8.65 2.98 6.18
C ALA A 85 8.79 3.12 4.65
N GLN A 86 9.24 2.05 4.00
CA GLN A 86 9.45 1.97 2.57
C GLN A 86 8.42 1.04 1.93
N SER A 87 7.79 1.49 0.85
CA SER A 87 6.88 0.69 0.06
C SER A 87 7.69 -0.18 -0.93
N VAL A 88 7.35 -1.47 -1.02
CA VAL A 88 7.93 -2.44 -1.96
C VAL A 88 6.81 -2.95 -2.87
N PRO A 89 6.54 -2.25 -3.98
CA PRO A 89 5.52 -2.67 -4.93
C PRO A 89 6.01 -3.89 -5.72
N MET A 90 5.13 -4.88 -5.87
CA MET A 90 5.43 -6.11 -6.60
C MET A 90 4.33 -6.41 -7.63
N TYR A 91 4.73 -7.00 -8.76
CA TYR A 91 3.78 -7.41 -9.78
C TYR A 91 3.01 -8.67 -9.37
N PRO A 92 1.69 -8.77 -9.65
CA PRO A 92 0.87 -9.92 -9.28
C PRO A 92 1.15 -11.16 -10.13
N THR A 93 1.86 -11.02 -11.25
CA THR A 93 2.08 -12.06 -12.26
C THR A 93 3.39 -12.81 -12.13
N ILE A 94 4.22 -12.48 -11.14
CA ILE A 94 5.50 -13.18 -10.91
C ILE A 94 5.27 -14.54 -10.23
N SER A 95 6.30 -15.38 -10.24
CA SER A 95 6.27 -16.72 -9.64
C SER A 95 6.26 -16.67 -8.10
N GLU A 96 5.94 -17.78 -7.47
CA GLU A 96 6.01 -17.91 -6.00
C GLU A 96 7.45 -17.80 -5.48
N GLU A 97 8.40 -18.35 -6.24
CA GLU A 97 9.83 -18.26 -5.94
C GLU A 97 10.31 -16.80 -6.01
N ASP A 98 9.85 -16.03 -7.01
CA ASP A 98 10.17 -14.61 -7.13
C ASP A 98 9.58 -13.79 -5.97
N TYR A 99 8.35 -14.12 -5.52
CA TYR A 99 7.80 -13.52 -4.31
C TYR A 99 8.67 -13.78 -3.10
N ALA A 100 9.08 -15.05 -2.88
CA ALA A 100 9.94 -15.39 -1.76
C ALA A 100 11.28 -14.66 -1.85
N TYR A 101 11.88 -14.60 -3.04
CA TYR A 101 13.15 -13.91 -3.27
C TYR A 101 13.05 -12.41 -2.95
N ILE A 102 12.07 -11.70 -3.52
CA ILE A 102 11.94 -10.24 -3.35
C ILE A 102 11.63 -9.90 -1.90
N LEU A 103 10.72 -10.65 -1.24
CA LEU A 103 10.35 -10.42 0.14
C LEU A 103 11.51 -10.67 1.12
N ASN A 104 12.33 -11.70 0.85
CA ASN A 104 13.55 -11.94 1.61
C ASN A 104 14.60 -10.87 1.36
N HIS A 105 14.86 -10.52 0.09
CA HIS A 105 15.86 -9.53 -0.27
C HIS A 105 15.53 -8.15 0.31
N SER A 106 14.27 -7.78 0.30
CA SER A 106 13.81 -6.51 0.89
C SER A 106 13.70 -6.56 2.41
N GLU A 107 13.69 -7.74 3.02
CA GLU A 107 13.39 -7.95 4.44
C GLU A 107 12.00 -7.36 4.81
N ALA A 108 11.02 -7.54 3.92
CA ALA A 108 9.67 -7.01 4.13
C ALA A 108 9.04 -7.62 5.39
N VAL A 109 8.50 -6.75 6.26
CA VAL A 109 7.90 -7.17 7.53
C VAL A 109 6.40 -7.44 7.41
N PHE A 110 5.70 -6.76 6.48
CA PHE A 110 4.31 -6.99 6.15
C PHE A 110 4.12 -7.03 4.63
N CYS A 111 3.08 -7.73 4.19
CA CYS A 111 2.65 -7.74 2.80
C CYS A 111 1.13 -7.49 2.72
N PHE A 112 0.72 -6.51 1.92
CA PHE A 112 -0.68 -6.21 1.64
C PHE A 112 -1.02 -6.66 0.23
N VAL A 113 -2.09 -7.44 0.08
CA VAL A 113 -2.51 -8.04 -1.20
C VAL A 113 -3.93 -7.66 -1.55
N SER A 114 -4.26 -7.60 -2.85
CA SER A 114 -5.57 -7.18 -3.33
C SER A 114 -6.64 -8.27 -3.28
N ASP A 115 -6.26 -9.54 -3.20
CA ASP A 115 -7.19 -10.65 -3.36
C ASP A 115 -6.66 -11.97 -2.77
N ALA A 116 -7.59 -12.92 -2.64
CA ALA A 116 -7.31 -14.23 -2.08
C ALA A 116 -6.37 -15.09 -2.93
N GLU A 117 -6.29 -14.87 -4.25
CA GLU A 117 -5.40 -15.65 -5.12
C GLU A 117 -3.94 -15.34 -4.77
N ILE A 118 -3.57 -14.06 -4.70
CA ILE A 118 -2.23 -13.63 -4.31
C ILE A 118 -1.95 -14.05 -2.87
N PHE A 119 -2.92 -13.89 -1.96
CA PHE A 119 -2.79 -14.33 -0.58
C PHE A 119 -2.41 -15.82 -0.50
N ASN A 120 -3.11 -16.67 -1.22
CA ASN A 120 -2.84 -18.11 -1.24
C ASN A 120 -1.48 -18.46 -1.86
N LYS A 121 -1.04 -17.74 -2.91
CA LYS A 121 0.31 -17.90 -3.47
C LYS A 121 1.39 -17.61 -2.42
N LEU A 122 1.25 -16.51 -1.70
CA LEU A 122 2.20 -16.13 -0.64
C LEU A 122 2.18 -17.11 0.54
N GLN A 123 1.02 -17.63 0.92
CA GLN A 123 0.92 -18.62 1.99
C GLN A 123 1.72 -19.89 1.68
N ARG A 124 1.79 -20.34 0.41
CA ARG A 124 2.57 -21.52 0.02
C ARG A 124 4.08 -21.35 0.21
N VAL A 125 4.58 -20.13 0.10
CA VAL A 125 6.02 -19.82 0.27
C VAL A 125 6.31 -19.13 1.61
N ARG A 126 5.30 -18.95 2.46
CA ARG A 126 5.41 -18.20 3.73
C ARG A 126 6.57 -18.66 4.60
N ASN A 127 6.80 -19.97 4.68
CA ASN A 127 7.87 -20.57 5.49
C ASN A 127 9.28 -20.23 4.98
N GLN A 128 9.41 -19.75 3.75
CA GLN A 128 10.66 -19.32 3.15
C GLN A 128 10.98 -17.84 3.42
N ILE A 129 10.07 -17.10 4.10
CA ILE A 129 10.18 -15.65 4.29
C ILE A 129 10.17 -15.33 5.80
N PRO A 130 11.29 -15.53 6.50
CA PRO A 130 11.33 -15.38 7.96
C PRO A 130 11.10 -13.95 8.46
N SER A 131 11.39 -12.92 7.65
CA SER A 131 11.15 -11.51 8.01
C SER A 131 9.66 -11.13 8.02
N LEU A 132 8.84 -11.83 7.23
CA LEU A 132 7.44 -11.50 7.03
C LEU A 132 6.60 -11.87 8.26
N LYS A 133 6.10 -10.90 8.99
CA LYS A 133 5.29 -11.11 10.19
C LYS A 133 3.85 -11.51 9.83
N GLU A 134 3.24 -10.80 8.86
CA GLU A 134 1.86 -11.05 8.48
C GLU A 134 1.56 -10.63 7.04
N ILE A 135 0.50 -11.25 6.46
CA ILE A 135 -0.05 -10.93 5.15
C ILE A 135 -1.49 -10.48 5.35
N TYR A 136 -1.83 -9.31 4.83
CA TYR A 136 -3.17 -8.73 4.88
C TYR A 136 -3.79 -8.64 3.50
N CYS A 137 -5.09 -8.89 3.40
CA CYS A 137 -5.87 -8.67 2.18
C CYS A 137 -6.77 -7.44 2.36
N PHE A 138 -6.80 -6.52 1.38
CA PHE A 138 -7.63 -5.31 1.38
C PHE A 138 -8.72 -5.32 0.31
#